data_2c6e7b453b47daeb43e5e863ad0d0aff
#
_entry.id   2c6e7b453b47daeb43e5e863ad0d0aff
#
_cell.length_a   1.000
_cell.length_b   1.000
_cell.length_c   1.000
_cell.angle_alpha   90.00
_cell.angle_beta   90.00
_cell.angle_gamma   90.00
#
_symmetry.space_group_name_H-M   'P 1'
#
loop_
_entity.id
_entity.type
_entity.pdbx_description
1 polymer ?
#
loop_
_entity_poly.entity_id
_entity_poly.type
_entity_poly.pdbx_seq_one_letter_code
_entity_poly.pdbx_strand_id
1 'polypeptide(L)'
;MPSLVGSEMCIRDSLLEQAEREGALVFNKPRALRDHPEKLAILEFPQFIGPTLVTRDPAAVRAFHAEHRDIILKPLDGMGGMGIFRVKDDGLNLGGIIETLNKDGAQTLMVQKFLPAIKDGDKRVLVIGGKPVPYCLARIPQGGEVRGNLAAGGKGVAQPLSDSDRAIAEALGPILAARGLLLVGLDVIGDSLTEINVTSPTCFQEISDQTGFDVPAMFIDALEEAQSAASRTR
;
A
#
# COMPACT_ATOMS: atom_id res chain seq x y z
N MET A 1 16.98 -14.70 -14.49
CA MET A 1 16.17 -15.49 -13.53
C MET A 1 15.36 -14.51 -12.71
N PRO A 2 14.09 -14.25 -12.96
CA PRO A 2 13.33 -13.19 -12.28
C PRO A 2 12.50 -13.69 -11.10
N SER A 3 12.88 -14.65 -10.33
CA SER A 3 11.94 -15.20 -9.35
C SER A 3 12.46 -15.42 -7.93
N LEU A 4 13.70 -15.06 -7.64
CA LEU A 4 14.23 -15.31 -6.30
C LEU A 4 13.61 -14.43 -5.21
N VAL A 5 13.22 -13.19 -5.53
CA VAL A 5 12.59 -12.30 -4.54
C VAL A 5 11.23 -12.84 -4.08
N GLY A 6 10.41 -13.32 -5.00
CA GLY A 6 9.14 -13.96 -4.66
C GLY A 6 9.32 -15.28 -3.89
N SER A 7 10.34 -16.07 -4.21
CA SER A 7 10.63 -17.32 -3.50
C SER A 7 11.19 -17.08 -2.10
N GLU A 8 12.03 -16.07 -1.89
CA GLU A 8 12.53 -15.70 -0.56
C GLU A 8 11.41 -15.26 0.38
N MET A 9 10.49 -14.41 -0.09
CA MET A 9 9.30 -14.04 0.69
C MET A 9 8.44 -15.26 1.04
N CYS A 10 8.20 -16.15 0.07
CA CYS A 10 7.45 -17.38 0.31
C CYS A 10 8.16 -18.31 1.32
N ILE A 11 9.49 -18.42 1.27
CA ILE A 11 10.27 -19.22 2.22
C ILE A 11 10.15 -18.61 3.62
N ARG A 12 10.34 -17.30 3.76
CA ARG A 12 10.18 -16.59 5.04
C ARG A 12 8.79 -16.82 5.63
N ASP A 13 7.75 -16.61 4.84
CA ASP A 13 6.37 -16.76 5.29
C ASP A 13 6.04 -18.21 5.67
N SER A 14 6.63 -19.19 4.96
CA SER A 14 6.49 -20.61 5.30
C SER A 14 7.19 -20.96 6.62
N LEU A 15 8.35 -20.38 6.91
CA LEU A 15 9.03 -20.55 8.19
C LEU A 15 8.23 -19.93 9.34
N LEU A 16 7.63 -18.76 9.12
CA LEU A 16 6.75 -18.12 10.11
C LEU A 16 5.47 -18.92 10.35
N GLU A 17 4.88 -19.53 9.31
CA GLU A 17 3.75 -20.47 9.48
C GLU A 17 4.16 -21.72 10.27
N GLN A 18 5.37 -22.23 10.09
CA GLN A 18 5.86 -23.33 10.90
C GLN A 18 6.00 -22.93 12.36
N ALA A 19 6.52 -21.71 12.64
CA ALA A 19 6.58 -21.19 14.00
C ALA A 19 5.16 -21.06 14.62
N GLU A 20 4.14 -20.66 13.85
CA GLU A 20 2.75 -20.65 14.33
C GLU A 20 2.26 -22.06 14.71
N ARG A 21 2.58 -23.09 13.91
CA ARG A 21 2.23 -24.49 14.23
C ARG A 21 2.92 -24.98 15.49
N GLU A 22 4.08 -24.45 15.81
CA GLU A 22 4.85 -24.73 17.03
C GLU A 22 4.38 -23.90 18.23
N GLY A 23 3.39 -23.01 18.04
CA GLY A 23 2.73 -22.24 19.10
C GLY A 23 3.18 -20.80 19.21
N ALA A 24 4.04 -20.29 18.33
CA ALA A 24 4.37 -18.88 18.29
C ALA A 24 3.17 -18.03 17.82
N LEU A 25 3.09 -16.79 18.32
CA LEU A 25 2.16 -15.79 17.79
C LEU A 25 2.91 -14.90 16.81
N VAL A 26 2.48 -14.90 15.56
CA VAL A 26 3.10 -14.11 14.49
C VAL A 26 2.13 -13.03 14.01
N PHE A 27 2.57 -11.78 13.98
CA PHE A 27 1.85 -10.62 13.49
C PHE A 27 2.71 -9.82 12.47
N ASN A 28 2.19 -9.46 11.29
CA ASN A 28 0.92 -9.92 10.72
C ASN A 28 0.98 -11.42 10.42
N LYS A 29 -0.18 -12.08 10.33
CA LYS A 29 -0.21 -13.52 10.02
C LYS A 29 0.44 -13.81 8.66
N PRO A 30 1.35 -14.79 8.57
CA PRO A 30 2.08 -15.10 7.34
C PRO A 30 1.16 -15.44 6.17
N ARG A 31 0.07 -16.14 6.41
CA ARG A 31 -0.94 -16.45 5.41
C ARG A 31 -1.59 -15.18 4.85
N ALA A 32 -1.95 -14.24 5.74
CA ALA A 32 -2.57 -12.98 5.34
C ALA A 32 -1.61 -12.10 4.52
N LEU A 33 -0.30 -12.11 4.80
CA LEU A 33 0.70 -11.41 3.99
C LEU A 33 0.70 -11.91 2.53
N ARG A 34 0.63 -13.23 2.33
CA ARG A 34 0.58 -13.83 0.98
C ARG A 34 -0.73 -13.57 0.25
N ASP A 35 -1.84 -13.54 0.99
CA ASP A 35 -3.18 -13.37 0.42
C ASP A 35 -3.50 -11.89 0.10
N HIS A 36 -2.65 -10.92 0.54
CA HIS A 36 -2.84 -9.47 0.33
C HIS A 36 -1.64 -8.82 -0.38
N PRO A 37 -1.44 -9.06 -1.69
CA PRO A 37 -0.47 -8.31 -2.47
C PRO A 37 -0.83 -6.81 -2.46
N GLU A 38 0.06 -5.96 -1.95
CA GLU A 38 -0.20 -4.57 -1.53
C GLU A 38 -0.94 -3.71 -2.55
N LYS A 39 -0.59 -3.83 -3.83
CA LYS A 39 -1.24 -3.09 -4.92
C LYS A 39 -2.56 -3.73 -5.38
N LEU A 40 -2.63 -5.07 -5.40
CA LEU A 40 -3.83 -5.78 -5.87
C LEU A 40 -4.96 -5.78 -4.84
N ALA A 41 -4.64 -5.78 -3.55
CA ALA A 41 -5.63 -5.84 -2.48
C ALA A 41 -6.65 -4.68 -2.51
N ILE A 42 -6.28 -3.54 -3.08
CA ILE A 42 -7.21 -2.41 -3.24
C ILE A 42 -8.42 -2.74 -4.12
N LEU A 43 -8.30 -3.71 -5.05
CA LEU A 43 -9.38 -4.10 -5.95
C LEU A 43 -10.58 -4.74 -5.23
N GLU A 44 -10.39 -5.20 -4.00
CA GLU A 44 -11.48 -5.67 -3.13
C GLU A 44 -12.35 -4.53 -2.59
N PHE A 45 -11.89 -3.27 -2.71
CA PHE A 45 -12.55 -2.08 -2.18
C PHE A 45 -12.82 -1.05 -3.28
N PRO A 46 -13.57 -1.40 -4.34
CA PRO A 46 -13.75 -0.55 -5.52
C PRO A 46 -14.40 0.80 -5.21
N GLN A 47 -15.12 0.91 -4.09
CA GLN A 47 -15.75 2.16 -3.64
C GLN A 47 -14.75 3.22 -3.16
N PHE A 48 -13.51 2.83 -2.88
CA PHE A 48 -12.46 3.72 -2.36
C PHE A 48 -11.32 3.97 -3.35
N ILE A 49 -11.35 3.37 -4.54
CA ILE A 49 -10.29 3.53 -5.54
C ILE A 49 -10.76 4.34 -6.75
N GLY A 50 -9.83 5.06 -7.36
CA GLY A 50 -10.05 5.66 -8.68
C GLY A 50 -10.04 4.61 -9.81
N PRO A 51 -10.31 5.02 -11.05
CA PRO A 51 -10.22 4.13 -12.21
C PRO A 51 -8.89 3.39 -12.23
N THR A 52 -8.97 2.06 -12.22
CA THR A 52 -7.83 1.14 -12.11
C THR A 52 -7.99 -0.02 -13.06
N LEU A 53 -6.93 -0.36 -13.78
CA LEU A 53 -6.84 -1.52 -14.67
C LEU A 53 -5.61 -2.34 -14.30
N VAL A 54 -5.76 -3.65 -14.22
CA VAL A 54 -4.66 -4.61 -14.07
C VAL A 54 -4.62 -5.48 -15.31
N THR A 55 -3.55 -5.40 -16.06
CA THR A 55 -3.44 -6.09 -17.36
C THR A 55 -2.00 -6.31 -17.76
N ARG A 56 -1.77 -7.22 -18.71
CA ARG A 56 -0.53 -7.36 -19.48
C ARG A 56 -0.72 -7.07 -20.96
N ASP A 57 -1.96 -6.74 -21.36
CA ASP A 57 -2.29 -6.43 -22.75
C ASP A 57 -1.99 -4.97 -23.08
N PRO A 58 -1.04 -4.68 -24.00
CA PRO A 58 -0.73 -3.32 -24.43
C PRO A 58 -1.91 -2.57 -25.05
N ALA A 59 -2.84 -3.27 -25.70
CA ALA A 59 -4.01 -2.64 -26.31
C ALA A 59 -4.98 -2.12 -25.23
N ALA A 60 -5.18 -2.90 -24.17
CA ALA A 60 -5.99 -2.48 -23.03
C ALA A 60 -5.40 -1.26 -22.31
N VAL A 61 -4.06 -1.19 -22.14
CA VAL A 61 -3.37 -0.01 -21.56
C VAL A 61 -3.58 1.23 -22.44
N ARG A 62 -3.46 1.10 -23.76
CA ARG A 62 -3.69 2.22 -24.70
C ARG A 62 -5.13 2.70 -24.69
N ALA A 63 -6.09 1.79 -24.59
CA ALA A 63 -7.52 2.12 -24.47
C ALA A 63 -7.79 2.88 -23.15
N PHE A 64 -7.21 2.43 -22.05
CA PHE A 64 -7.32 3.11 -20.74
C PHE A 64 -6.70 4.53 -20.79
N HIS A 65 -5.54 4.70 -21.45
CA HIS A 65 -4.95 6.02 -21.66
C HIS A 65 -5.83 6.91 -22.53
N ALA A 66 -6.40 6.39 -23.61
CA ALA A 66 -7.30 7.15 -24.50
C ALA A 66 -8.55 7.66 -23.76
N GLU A 67 -9.07 6.89 -22.79
CA GLU A 67 -10.20 7.28 -21.96
C GLU A 67 -9.83 8.30 -20.87
N HIS A 68 -8.74 8.04 -20.12
CA HIS A 68 -8.42 8.79 -18.91
C HIS A 68 -7.37 9.88 -19.11
N ARG A 69 -6.65 9.87 -20.23
CA ARG A 69 -5.70 10.89 -20.73
C ARG A 69 -4.42 11.08 -19.90
N ASP A 70 -4.51 11.09 -18.58
CA ASP A 70 -3.40 11.25 -17.65
C ASP A 70 -3.40 10.05 -16.71
N ILE A 71 -2.40 9.20 -16.81
CA ILE A 71 -2.36 7.90 -16.15
C ILE A 71 -1.04 7.64 -15.46
N ILE A 72 -1.08 6.76 -14.47
CA ILE A 72 0.09 6.18 -13.82
C ILE A 72 0.18 4.70 -14.21
N LEU A 73 1.37 4.28 -14.63
CA LEU A 73 1.71 2.86 -14.80
C LEU A 73 2.69 2.45 -13.71
N LYS A 74 2.48 1.29 -13.11
CA LYS A 74 3.36 0.76 -12.06
C LYS A 74 3.44 -0.77 -12.09
N PRO A 75 4.60 -1.38 -11.73
CA PRO A 75 4.70 -2.82 -11.56
C PRO A 75 3.92 -3.25 -10.31
N LEU A 76 3.49 -4.51 -10.25
CA LEU A 76 2.77 -5.04 -9.08
C LEU A 76 3.69 -5.37 -7.91
N ASP A 77 4.96 -5.65 -8.17
CA ASP A 77 5.98 -6.11 -7.22
C ASP A 77 7.01 -5.04 -6.80
N GLY A 78 6.86 -3.80 -7.26
CA GLY A 78 7.75 -2.70 -6.91
C GLY A 78 7.45 -2.08 -5.54
N MET A 79 8.48 -1.55 -4.89
CA MET A 79 8.41 -0.81 -3.62
C MET A 79 9.12 0.55 -3.72
N GLY A 80 8.87 1.45 -2.75
CA GLY A 80 9.57 2.73 -2.66
C GLY A 80 9.39 3.68 -3.84
N GLY A 81 8.36 3.49 -4.66
CA GLY A 81 8.09 4.29 -5.86
C GLY A 81 8.90 3.88 -7.09
N MET A 82 9.63 2.76 -7.04
CA MET A 82 10.37 2.27 -8.21
C MET A 82 9.44 1.84 -9.33
N GLY A 83 9.79 2.19 -10.57
CA GLY A 83 9.05 1.78 -11.76
C GLY A 83 7.68 2.46 -11.92
N ILE A 84 7.42 3.57 -11.22
CA ILE A 84 6.20 4.35 -11.38
C ILE A 84 6.43 5.38 -12.47
N PHE A 85 5.58 5.34 -13.51
CA PHE A 85 5.62 6.26 -14.62
C PHE A 85 4.29 6.99 -14.78
N ARG A 86 4.35 8.31 -14.97
CA ARG A 86 3.19 9.09 -15.38
C ARG A 86 3.24 9.31 -16.89
N VAL A 87 2.15 9.05 -17.57
CA VAL A 87 1.94 9.35 -18.98
C VAL A 87 0.78 10.34 -19.09
N LYS A 88 1.11 11.53 -19.59
CA LYS A 88 0.13 12.62 -19.77
C LYS A 88 -0.67 12.40 -21.06
N ASP A 89 -1.55 13.35 -21.33
CA ASP A 89 -2.47 13.38 -22.48
C ASP A 89 -1.80 13.17 -23.84
N ASP A 90 -0.55 13.65 -24.01
CA ASP A 90 0.24 13.49 -25.24
C ASP A 90 0.69 12.05 -25.50
N GLY A 91 0.59 11.16 -24.51
CA GLY A 91 1.01 9.76 -24.63
C GLY A 91 2.50 9.55 -24.83
N LEU A 92 3.34 10.57 -24.57
CA LEU A 92 4.78 10.51 -24.78
C LEU A 92 5.37 9.29 -24.05
N ASN A 93 6.15 8.49 -24.80
CA ASN A 93 6.82 7.27 -24.34
C ASN A 93 5.90 6.12 -23.86
N LEU A 94 4.58 6.21 -24.02
CA LEU A 94 3.65 5.17 -23.55
C LEU A 94 4.04 3.76 -24.04
N GLY A 95 4.44 3.63 -25.33
CA GLY A 95 4.88 2.34 -25.89
C GLY A 95 6.08 1.76 -25.17
N GLY A 96 7.16 2.54 -25.05
CA GLY A 96 8.38 2.10 -24.38
C GLY A 96 8.20 1.79 -22.89
N ILE A 97 7.31 2.54 -22.21
CA ILE A 97 6.96 2.28 -20.80
C ILE A 97 6.23 0.94 -20.68
N ILE A 98 5.25 0.67 -21.54
CA ILE A 98 4.54 -0.60 -21.57
C ILE A 98 5.52 -1.76 -21.77
N GLU A 99 6.36 -1.70 -22.80
CA GLU A 99 7.36 -2.74 -23.11
C GLU A 99 8.30 -2.99 -21.91
N THR A 100 8.76 -1.92 -21.27
CA THR A 100 9.64 -2.00 -20.09
C THR A 100 8.95 -2.68 -18.89
N LEU A 101 7.71 -2.31 -18.60
CA LEU A 101 6.99 -2.80 -17.42
C LEU A 101 6.40 -4.18 -17.64
N ASN A 102 5.83 -4.45 -18.81
CA ASN A 102 5.18 -5.74 -19.08
C ASN A 102 6.12 -6.82 -19.62
N LYS A 103 7.39 -6.45 -19.96
CA LYS A 103 8.39 -7.35 -20.52
C LYS A 103 7.82 -8.18 -21.68
N ASP A 104 7.36 -7.48 -22.70
CA ASP A 104 6.75 -8.08 -23.90
C ASP A 104 5.55 -9.03 -23.57
N GLY A 105 4.74 -8.63 -22.62
CA GLY A 105 3.54 -9.38 -22.20
C GLY A 105 3.80 -10.47 -21.15
N ALA A 106 5.04 -10.64 -20.70
CA ALA A 106 5.39 -11.61 -19.67
C ALA A 106 4.97 -11.19 -18.27
N GLN A 107 4.81 -9.88 -18.02
CA GLN A 107 4.44 -9.35 -16.71
C GLN A 107 3.14 -8.53 -16.77
N THR A 108 2.33 -8.72 -15.74
CA THR A 108 1.14 -7.90 -15.49
C THR A 108 1.55 -6.60 -14.80
N LEU A 109 0.94 -5.50 -15.19
CA LEU A 109 1.12 -4.17 -14.60
C LEU A 109 -0.21 -3.59 -14.14
N MET A 110 -0.15 -2.59 -13.28
CA MET A 110 -1.31 -1.79 -12.87
C MET A 110 -1.26 -0.43 -13.56
N VAL A 111 -2.42 0.00 -14.07
CA VAL A 111 -2.64 1.32 -14.64
C VAL A 111 -3.73 2.01 -13.85
N GLN A 112 -3.50 3.24 -13.44
CA GLN A 112 -4.47 4.04 -12.69
C GLN A 112 -4.59 5.43 -13.31
N LYS A 113 -5.79 6.02 -13.21
CA LYS A 113 -5.95 7.43 -13.52
C LYS A 113 -5.06 8.26 -12.58
N PHE A 114 -4.34 9.24 -13.13
CA PHE A 114 -3.53 10.16 -12.32
C PHE A 114 -4.41 10.98 -11.38
N LEU A 115 -3.98 11.08 -10.13
CA LEU A 115 -4.66 11.84 -9.09
C LEU A 115 -3.92 13.15 -8.83
N PRO A 116 -4.42 14.31 -9.30
CA PRO A 116 -3.73 15.59 -9.11
C PRO A 116 -3.50 15.99 -7.64
N ALA A 117 -4.29 15.42 -6.73
CA ALA A 117 -4.14 15.64 -5.28
C ALA A 117 -2.81 15.11 -4.71
N ILE A 118 -2.00 14.37 -5.51
CA ILE A 118 -0.65 13.95 -5.11
C ILE A 118 0.24 15.14 -4.72
N LYS A 119 -0.01 16.34 -5.27
CA LYS A 119 0.69 17.60 -4.90
C LYS A 119 0.55 17.92 -3.40
N ASP A 120 -0.55 17.51 -2.78
CA ASP A 120 -0.84 17.70 -1.36
C ASP A 120 -0.33 16.53 -0.51
N GLY A 121 0.23 15.50 -1.14
CA GLY A 121 0.87 14.34 -0.56
C GLY A 121 0.15 13.01 -0.82
N ASP A 122 0.94 11.95 -0.83
CA ASP A 122 0.51 10.56 -0.70
C ASP A 122 0.47 10.24 0.81
N LYS A 123 -0.73 10.13 1.37
CA LYS A 123 -0.93 10.00 2.82
C LYS A 123 -0.77 8.55 3.25
N ARG A 124 0.18 8.29 4.19
CA ARG A 124 0.25 7.03 4.93
C ARG A 124 -0.68 7.10 6.13
N VAL A 125 -1.79 6.38 6.06
CA VAL A 125 -2.73 6.18 7.16
C VAL A 125 -2.45 4.84 7.82
N LEU A 126 -2.05 4.85 9.09
CA LEU A 126 -1.78 3.62 9.85
C LEU A 126 -3.05 3.09 10.49
N VAL A 127 -3.26 1.78 10.39
CA VAL A 127 -4.34 1.04 11.05
C VAL A 127 -3.71 -0.04 11.93
N ILE A 128 -3.98 0.00 13.21
CA ILE A 128 -3.40 -0.88 14.24
C ILE A 128 -4.52 -1.57 14.99
N GLY A 129 -4.53 -2.90 15.01
CA GLY A 129 -5.60 -3.67 15.66
C GLY A 129 -6.99 -3.37 15.09
N GLY A 130 -7.06 -3.00 13.81
CA GLY A 130 -8.31 -2.61 13.14
C GLY A 130 -8.76 -1.17 13.41
N LYS A 131 -8.00 -0.39 14.19
CA LYS A 131 -8.32 1.00 14.54
C LYS A 131 -7.36 1.97 13.84
N PRO A 132 -7.83 3.07 13.23
CA PRO A 132 -6.93 4.06 12.63
C PRO A 132 -6.15 4.83 13.70
N VAL A 133 -4.87 5.10 13.43
CA VAL A 133 -4.11 6.14 14.13
C VAL A 133 -4.76 7.50 13.80
N PRO A 134 -4.97 8.41 14.76
CA PRO A 134 -5.70 9.67 14.52
C PRO A 134 -5.00 10.65 13.58
N TYR A 135 -3.75 10.37 13.22
CA TYR A 135 -2.92 11.15 12.31
C TYR A 135 -2.41 10.29 11.15
N CYS A 136 -2.16 10.94 10.01
CA CYS A 136 -1.45 10.34 8.87
C CYS A 136 -0.17 11.13 8.58
N LEU A 137 0.72 10.54 7.79
CA LEU A 137 1.88 11.23 7.23
C LEU A 137 1.64 11.52 5.75
N ALA A 138 1.43 12.79 5.38
CA ALA A 138 1.41 13.22 4.00
C ALA A 138 2.85 13.27 3.47
N ARG A 139 3.16 12.43 2.49
CA ARG A 139 4.46 12.35 1.82
C ARG A 139 4.41 13.19 0.54
N ILE A 140 4.87 14.43 0.65
CA ILE A 140 4.74 15.44 -0.41
C ILE A 140 5.89 15.31 -1.39
N PRO A 141 5.61 15.08 -2.70
CA PRO A 141 6.65 15.03 -3.73
C PRO A 141 7.50 16.29 -3.77
N GLN A 142 8.79 16.15 -4.09
CA GLN A 142 9.75 17.25 -4.18
C GLN A 142 10.41 17.28 -5.56
N GLY A 143 10.96 18.43 -5.96
CA GLY A 143 11.84 18.54 -7.12
C GLY A 143 11.23 18.17 -8.48
N GLY A 144 9.91 18.32 -8.65
CA GLY A 144 9.23 17.95 -9.92
C GLY A 144 8.88 16.47 -10.05
N GLU A 145 9.15 15.65 -9.02
CA GLU A 145 8.73 14.25 -8.96
C GLU A 145 7.21 14.11 -8.78
N VAL A 146 6.67 12.97 -9.21
CA VAL A 146 5.28 12.56 -8.97
C VAL A 146 5.16 11.55 -7.82
N ARG A 147 6.30 11.16 -7.22
CA ARG A 147 6.39 10.15 -6.16
C ARG A 147 6.53 10.84 -4.82
N GLY A 148 5.61 10.57 -3.90
CA GLY A 148 5.65 11.09 -2.53
C GLY A 148 6.48 10.26 -1.56
N ASN A 149 6.92 9.05 -1.95
CA ASN A 149 7.65 8.14 -1.06
C ASN A 149 8.88 8.82 -0.42
N LEU A 150 9.06 8.68 0.90
CA LEU A 150 10.21 9.23 1.61
C LEU A 150 11.54 8.73 1.03
N ALA A 151 11.60 7.46 0.63
CA ALA A 151 12.77 6.88 -0.03
C ALA A 151 13.08 7.52 -1.40
N ALA A 152 12.11 8.17 -2.03
CA ALA A 152 12.28 8.94 -3.26
C ALA A 152 12.53 10.44 -3.01
N GLY A 153 12.77 10.84 -1.76
CA GLY A 153 13.03 12.22 -1.37
C GLY A 153 11.79 13.05 -1.03
N GLY A 154 10.65 12.41 -0.87
CA GLY A 154 9.42 13.08 -0.41
C GLY A 154 9.57 13.72 0.98
N LYS A 155 8.86 14.82 1.22
CA LYS A 155 8.81 15.47 2.54
C LYS A 155 7.61 14.95 3.33
N GLY A 156 7.85 14.35 4.50
CA GLY A 156 6.81 13.88 5.41
C GLY A 156 6.25 15.01 6.27
N VAL A 157 4.92 15.20 6.23
CA VAL A 157 4.19 16.15 7.08
C VAL A 157 3.05 15.41 7.77
N ALA A 158 3.10 15.31 9.10
CA ALA A 158 2.04 14.70 9.86
C ALA A 158 0.84 15.64 9.96
N GLN A 159 -0.36 15.10 9.83
CA GLN A 159 -1.62 15.86 9.90
C GLN A 159 -2.75 14.98 10.44
N PRO A 160 -3.81 15.57 11.03
CA PRO A 160 -5.01 14.83 11.41
C PRO A 160 -5.62 14.11 10.19
N LEU A 161 -6.27 12.98 10.43
CA LEU A 161 -7.04 12.31 9.37
C LEU A 161 -8.17 13.23 8.88
N SER A 162 -8.31 13.34 7.56
CA SER A 162 -9.53 13.89 6.96
C SER A 162 -10.73 12.95 7.19
N ASP A 163 -11.93 13.44 6.94
CA ASP A 163 -13.13 12.59 7.03
C ASP A 163 -13.08 11.42 6.06
N SER A 164 -12.54 11.62 4.86
CA SER A 164 -12.37 10.52 3.88
C SER A 164 -11.29 9.52 4.30
N ASP A 165 -10.15 9.97 4.83
CA ASP A 165 -9.10 9.08 5.36
C ASP A 165 -9.66 8.20 6.49
N ARG A 166 -10.42 8.81 7.39
CA ARG A 166 -11.09 8.12 8.49
C ARG A 166 -12.11 7.11 7.98
N ALA A 167 -12.97 7.49 7.05
CA ALA A 167 -13.99 6.61 6.47
C ALA A 167 -13.37 5.38 5.79
N ILE A 168 -12.29 5.57 5.02
CA ILE A 168 -11.54 4.47 4.41
C ILE A 168 -10.96 3.56 5.50
N ALA A 169 -10.26 4.13 6.48
CA ALA A 169 -9.58 3.35 7.51
C ALA A 169 -10.55 2.59 8.44
N GLU A 170 -11.67 3.19 8.80
CA GLU A 170 -12.72 2.56 9.62
C GLU A 170 -13.47 1.47 8.86
N ALA A 171 -13.64 1.60 7.54
CA ALA A 171 -14.24 0.57 6.70
C ALA A 171 -13.31 -0.64 6.50
N LEU A 172 -12.03 -0.40 6.24
CA LEU A 172 -11.07 -1.47 5.98
C LEU A 172 -10.51 -2.12 7.25
N GLY A 173 -10.30 -1.34 8.30
CA GLY A 173 -9.62 -1.77 9.52
C GLY A 173 -10.17 -3.06 10.12
N PRO A 174 -11.47 -3.16 10.43
CA PRO A 174 -12.05 -4.38 10.99
C PRO A 174 -11.92 -5.61 10.08
N ILE A 175 -12.03 -5.41 8.76
CA ILE A 175 -11.92 -6.48 7.75
C ILE A 175 -10.48 -7.03 7.75
N LEU A 176 -9.50 -6.14 7.70
CA LEU A 176 -8.08 -6.50 7.64
C LEU A 176 -7.61 -7.13 8.97
N ALA A 177 -8.06 -6.60 10.11
CA ALA A 177 -7.77 -7.17 11.43
C ALA A 177 -8.35 -8.59 11.58
N ALA A 178 -9.58 -8.83 11.12
CA ALA A 178 -10.21 -10.16 11.13
C ALA A 178 -9.43 -11.18 10.28
N ARG A 179 -8.68 -10.73 9.27
CA ARG A 179 -7.78 -11.56 8.45
C ARG A 179 -6.43 -11.83 9.12
N GLY A 180 -6.16 -11.22 10.27
CA GLY A 180 -4.90 -11.35 11.00
C GLY A 180 -3.84 -10.31 10.62
N LEU A 181 -4.26 -9.22 10.01
CA LEU A 181 -3.41 -8.07 9.69
C LEU A 181 -3.53 -7.05 10.83
N LEU A 182 -2.66 -7.18 11.84
CA LEU A 182 -2.64 -6.33 13.03
C LEU A 182 -2.15 -4.92 12.73
N LEU A 183 -1.18 -4.80 11.83
CA LEU A 183 -0.57 -3.53 11.41
C LEU A 183 -0.67 -3.37 9.89
N VAL A 184 -1.33 -2.31 9.46
CA VAL A 184 -1.53 -1.98 8.05
C VAL A 184 -1.25 -0.50 7.80
N GLY A 185 -0.64 -0.19 6.66
CA GLY A 185 -0.48 1.16 6.13
C GLY A 185 -1.33 1.34 4.88
N LEU A 186 -2.33 2.19 4.94
CA LEU A 186 -3.12 2.56 3.76
C LEU A 186 -2.48 3.78 3.10
N ASP A 187 -2.25 3.72 1.80
CA ASP A 187 -1.78 4.87 1.04
C ASP A 187 -2.97 5.51 0.33
N VAL A 188 -3.17 6.81 0.61
CA VAL A 188 -4.34 7.57 0.15
C VAL A 188 -3.90 8.87 -0.51
N ILE A 189 -4.33 9.10 -1.76
CA ILE A 189 -4.11 10.35 -2.49
C ILE A 189 -5.46 11.03 -2.71
N GLY A 190 -5.62 12.24 -2.14
CA GLY A 190 -6.95 12.86 -2.07
C GLY A 190 -7.89 11.96 -1.26
N ASP A 191 -8.96 11.50 -1.90
CA ASP A 191 -9.96 10.59 -1.31
C ASP A 191 -9.87 9.16 -1.87
N SER A 192 -8.75 8.83 -2.53
CA SER A 192 -8.59 7.55 -3.23
C SER A 192 -7.51 6.69 -2.58
N LEU A 193 -7.87 5.48 -2.20
CA LEU A 193 -6.95 4.42 -1.77
C LEU A 193 -6.10 3.96 -2.96
N THR A 194 -4.79 3.89 -2.79
CA THR A 194 -3.85 3.54 -3.87
C THR A 194 -3.02 2.30 -3.57
N GLU A 195 -2.88 1.91 -2.28
CA GLU A 195 -2.11 0.75 -1.84
C GLU A 195 -2.51 0.35 -0.41
N ILE A 196 -2.45 -0.95 -0.10
CA ILE A 196 -2.63 -1.50 1.25
C ILE A 196 -1.34 -2.20 1.64
N ASN A 197 -0.51 -1.53 2.44
CA ASN A 197 0.79 -2.03 2.85
C ASN A 197 0.65 -2.91 4.09
N VAL A 198 1.00 -4.18 3.97
CA VAL A 198 0.84 -5.18 5.04
C VAL A 198 2.16 -5.71 5.59
N THR A 199 3.28 -5.40 4.92
CA THR A 199 4.63 -5.82 5.33
C THR A 199 5.38 -4.64 5.92
N SER A 200 5.41 -4.54 7.25
CA SER A 200 6.17 -3.53 8.01
C SER A 200 5.95 -2.08 7.51
N PRO A 201 4.72 -1.57 7.47
CA PRO A 201 4.49 -0.18 7.08
C PRO A 201 5.22 0.77 8.04
N THR A 202 5.82 1.81 7.45
CA THR A 202 6.63 2.82 8.16
C THR A 202 5.79 4.04 8.56
N CYS A 203 6.45 5.07 9.08
CA CYS A 203 5.93 6.39 9.47
C CYS A 203 5.50 6.51 10.94
N PHE A 204 5.83 5.55 11.81
CA PHE A 204 5.57 5.66 13.26
C PHE A 204 6.31 6.84 13.86
N GLN A 205 7.63 6.91 13.61
CA GLN A 205 8.51 7.91 14.18
C GLN A 205 8.12 9.32 13.73
N GLU A 206 7.91 9.49 12.42
CA GLU A 206 7.58 10.79 11.84
C GLU A 206 6.25 11.33 12.35
N ILE A 207 5.24 10.47 12.56
CA ILE A 207 3.96 10.86 13.14
C ILE A 207 4.14 11.21 14.62
N SER A 208 4.82 10.36 15.40
CA SER A 208 5.00 10.59 16.83
C SER A 208 5.78 11.86 17.11
N ASP A 209 6.89 12.10 16.40
CA ASP A 209 7.74 13.29 16.59
C ASP A 209 7.02 14.60 16.28
N GLN A 210 6.15 14.59 15.24
CA GLN A 210 5.45 15.79 14.80
C GLN A 210 4.16 16.08 15.55
N THR A 211 3.50 15.06 16.11
CA THR A 211 2.17 15.21 16.71
C THR A 211 2.15 15.00 18.22
N GLY A 212 3.17 14.36 18.79
CA GLY A 212 3.18 13.91 20.17
C GLY A 212 2.30 12.68 20.44
N PHE A 213 1.62 12.12 19.43
CA PHE A 213 0.85 10.89 19.58
C PHE A 213 1.78 9.68 19.59
N ASP A 214 1.66 8.84 20.61
CA ASP A 214 2.52 7.65 20.78
C ASP A 214 2.03 6.48 19.93
N VAL A 215 2.40 6.46 18.65
CA VAL A 215 2.06 5.36 17.72
C VAL A 215 2.67 4.03 18.18
N PRO A 216 3.93 3.96 18.63
CA PRO A 216 4.52 2.75 19.22
C PRO A 216 3.69 2.17 20.38
N ALA A 217 3.25 3.01 21.33
CA ALA A 217 2.43 2.53 22.44
C ALA A 217 1.12 1.90 21.95
N MET A 218 0.40 2.55 21.02
CA MET A 218 -0.82 1.97 20.43
C MET A 218 -0.55 0.61 19.77
N PHE A 219 0.60 0.43 19.15
CA PHE A 219 0.97 -0.85 18.53
C PHE A 219 1.28 -1.93 19.58
N ILE A 220 2.01 -1.59 20.65
CA ILE A 220 2.31 -2.52 21.75
C ILE A 220 1.01 -2.94 22.46
N ASP A 221 0.12 -2.00 22.76
CA ASP A 221 -1.18 -2.30 23.36
C ASP A 221 -1.98 -3.30 22.51
N ALA A 222 -2.01 -3.11 21.19
CA ALA A 222 -2.68 -4.02 20.26
C ALA A 222 -2.03 -5.42 20.22
N LEU A 223 -0.70 -5.51 20.34
CA LEU A 223 0.01 -6.80 20.46
C LEU A 223 -0.33 -7.51 21.76
N GLU A 224 -0.37 -6.80 22.90
CA GLU A 224 -0.72 -7.35 24.21
C GLU A 224 -2.18 -7.82 24.25
N GLU A 225 -3.11 -7.04 23.68
CA GLU A 225 -4.51 -7.44 23.51
C GLU A 225 -4.63 -8.74 22.70
N ALA A 226 -3.93 -8.82 21.55
CA ALA A 226 -3.95 -9.99 20.69
C ALA A 226 -3.34 -11.23 21.36
N GLN A 227 -2.24 -11.07 22.10
CA GLN A 227 -1.60 -12.13 22.89
C GLN A 227 -2.53 -12.63 24.01
N SER A 228 -3.18 -11.70 24.72
CA SER A 228 -4.12 -12.03 25.80
C SER A 228 -5.35 -12.78 25.27
N ALA A 229 -5.86 -12.40 24.09
CA ALA A 229 -6.97 -13.10 23.43
C ALA A 229 -6.58 -14.53 23.02
N ALA A 230 -5.39 -14.71 22.45
CA ALA A 230 -4.89 -16.02 22.07
C ALA A 230 -4.67 -16.95 23.28
N SER A 231 -4.23 -16.41 24.42
CA SER A 231 -4.03 -17.18 25.66
C SER A 231 -5.35 -17.68 26.29
N ARG A 232 -6.46 -16.97 26.07
CA ARG A 232 -7.79 -17.39 26.56
C ARG A 232 -8.46 -18.47 25.70
N THR A 233 -7.96 -18.70 24.49
CA THR A 233 -8.55 -19.65 23.54
C THR A 233 -7.82 -21.00 23.54
N ARG A 234 -6.70 -21.11 24.25
CA ARG A 234 -5.93 -22.34 24.50
C ARG A 234 -6.37 -22.98 25.83
#